data_41df96f8a2d94accae8d8effe1b9b788
#
_entry.id   41df96f8a2d94accae8d8effe1b9b788
#
_cell.length_a   1.000
_cell.length_b   1.000
_cell.length_c   1.000
_cell.angle_alpha   90.00
_cell.angle_beta   90.00
_cell.angle_gamma   90.00
#
_symmetry.space_group_name_H-M   'P 1'
#
loop_
_entity.id
_entity.type
_entity.pdbx_description
1 polymer ?
#
loop_
_entity_poly.entity_id
_entity_poly.type
_entity_poly.pdbx_seq_one_letter_code
_entity_poly.pdbx_strand_id
1 'polypeptide(L)'
;MLFSTQHAPSEEERSELFEAIGPLPLRGVAWPKWIKILACVILAFIGLMIVQVAAGPTGKTVSPMVAGSILFCFVALLVLARYMLISETRITHKGIEQTWITRREIAWEDIQFAKFIPLVASKRLVCFTGKGRPVVFQAGTRELQVAFARIALVYRRRK
;
A
#
# COMPACT_ATOMS: atom_id res chain seq x y z
N MET A 1 -1.77 -34.78 13.15
CA MET A 1 -1.79 -33.41 12.59
C MET A 1 -1.97 -33.54 11.08
N LEU A 2 -3.18 -33.35 10.61
CA LEU A 2 -3.50 -33.38 9.18
C LEU A 2 -3.09 -32.04 8.59
N PHE A 3 -1.95 -31.99 7.90
CA PHE A 3 -1.61 -30.88 7.02
C PHE A 3 -2.63 -30.91 5.87
N SER A 4 -3.62 -30.02 5.97
CA SER A 4 -4.54 -29.73 4.89
C SER A 4 -3.67 -29.33 3.68
N THR A 5 -3.71 -30.14 2.64
CA THR A 5 -3.08 -29.87 1.35
C THR A 5 -3.61 -28.52 0.84
N GLN A 6 -2.80 -27.49 1.00
CA GLN A 6 -3.08 -26.18 0.44
C GLN A 6 -2.95 -26.34 -1.07
N HIS A 7 -4.08 -26.33 -1.73
CA HIS A 7 -4.15 -26.44 -3.19
C HIS A 7 -3.76 -25.07 -3.74
N ALA A 8 -2.57 -24.98 -4.31
CA ALA A 8 -2.25 -23.88 -5.21
C ALA A 8 -3.27 -23.91 -6.36
N PRO A 9 -3.78 -22.77 -6.83
CA PRO A 9 -4.72 -22.76 -7.94
C PRO A 9 -4.09 -23.44 -9.16
N SER A 10 -4.91 -24.17 -9.91
CA SER A 10 -4.49 -24.82 -11.14
C SER A 10 -4.05 -23.78 -12.18
N GLU A 11 -3.30 -24.21 -13.18
CA GLU A 11 -2.91 -23.34 -14.31
C GLU A 11 -4.13 -22.79 -15.05
N GLU A 12 -5.20 -23.57 -15.14
CA GLU A 12 -6.47 -23.16 -15.72
C GLU A 12 -7.14 -22.07 -14.90
N GLU A 13 -7.27 -22.25 -13.59
CA GLU A 13 -7.83 -21.23 -12.66
C GLU A 13 -7.00 -19.94 -12.69
N ARG A 14 -5.70 -20.04 -12.91
CA ARG A 14 -4.81 -18.89 -13.04
C ARG A 14 -4.99 -18.18 -14.39
N SER A 15 -5.15 -18.91 -15.47
CA SER A 15 -5.41 -18.31 -16.79
C SER A 15 -6.77 -17.61 -16.84
N GLU A 16 -7.82 -18.22 -16.27
CA GLU A 16 -9.13 -17.59 -16.10
C GLU A 16 -9.06 -16.32 -15.24
N LEU A 17 -8.25 -16.35 -14.18
CA LEU A 17 -8.02 -15.17 -13.35
C LEU A 17 -7.39 -14.03 -14.15
N PHE A 18 -6.37 -14.31 -14.97
CA PHE A 18 -5.71 -13.30 -15.79
C PHE A 18 -6.66 -12.74 -16.86
N GLU A 19 -7.47 -13.58 -17.47
CA GLU A 19 -8.49 -13.15 -18.42
C GLU A 19 -9.55 -12.27 -17.76
N ALA A 20 -9.96 -12.64 -16.54
CA ALA A 20 -10.92 -11.87 -15.76
C ALA A 20 -10.36 -10.53 -15.27
N ILE A 21 -9.08 -10.44 -14.91
CA ILE A 21 -8.43 -9.19 -14.47
C ILE A 21 -8.30 -8.22 -15.66
N GLY A 22 -8.12 -8.74 -16.88
CA GLY A 22 -7.93 -7.95 -18.08
C GLY A 22 -6.45 -7.83 -18.49
N PRO A 23 -6.13 -6.89 -19.38
CA PRO A 23 -4.79 -6.78 -19.94
C PRO A 23 -3.72 -6.51 -18.86
N LEU A 24 -2.75 -7.39 -18.76
CA LEU A 24 -1.59 -7.24 -17.90
C LEU A 24 -0.45 -6.55 -18.66
N PRO A 25 0.38 -5.72 -18.02
CA PRO A 25 0.38 -5.41 -16.58
C PRO A 25 -0.69 -4.39 -16.17
N LEU A 26 -1.49 -4.71 -15.17
CA LEU A 26 -2.42 -3.77 -14.57
C LEU A 26 -1.68 -2.90 -13.55
N ARG A 27 -1.71 -1.58 -13.74
CA ARG A 27 -1.05 -0.59 -12.89
C ARG A 27 -2.06 0.34 -12.26
N GLY A 28 -1.83 0.72 -11.03
CA GLY A 28 -2.64 1.71 -10.37
C GLY A 28 -1.97 2.30 -9.14
N VAL A 29 -2.45 3.45 -8.69
CA VAL A 29 -1.94 4.06 -7.46
C VAL A 29 -2.31 3.21 -6.25
N ALA A 30 -1.38 3.10 -5.30
CA ALA A 30 -1.61 2.33 -4.07
C ALA A 30 -2.60 3.05 -3.12
N TRP A 31 -2.62 4.38 -3.14
CA TRP A 31 -3.46 5.20 -2.26
C TRP A 31 -4.53 5.96 -3.03
N PRO A 32 -5.78 6.02 -2.53
CA PRO A 32 -6.85 6.82 -3.13
C PRO A 32 -6.48 8.30 -3.23
N LYS A 33 -6.97 8.97 -4.26
CA LYS A 33 -6.68 10.40 -4.51
C LYS A 33 -7.06 11.29 -3.33
N TRP A 34 -8.20 11.03 -2.69
CA TRP A 34 -8.67 11.85 -1.56
C TRP A 34 -7.74 11.78 -0.35
N ILE A 35 -7.11 10.62 -0.08
CA ILE A 35 -6.12 10.48 1.01
C ILE A 35 -4.85 11.26 0.67
N LYS A 36 -4.42 11.25 -0.59
CA LYS A 36 -3.26 12.04 -1.05
C LYS A 36 -3.52 13.54 -0.86
N ILE A 37 -4.71 14.01 -1.24
CA ILE A 37 -5.12 15.41 -1.06
C ILE A 37 -5.15 15.76 0.42
N LEU A 38 -5.81 14.93 1.24
CA LEU A 38 -5.91 15.15 2.68
C LEU A 38 -4.53 15.25 3.34
N ALA A 39 -3.61 14.36 2.99
CA ALA A 39 -2.24 14.40 3.51
C ALA A 39 -1.51 15.70 3.10
N CYS A 40 -1.66 16.14 1.85
CA CYS A 40 -1.08 17.40 1.39
C CYS A 40 -1.66 18.61 2.16
N VAL A 41 -2.97 18.65 2.38
CA VAL A 41 -3.64 19.72 3.13
C VAL A 41 -3.15 19.76 4.59
N ILE A 42 -3.06 18.61 5.24
CA ILE A 42 -2.55 18.51 6.61
C ILE A 42 -1.10 18.99 6.69
N LEU A 43 -0.25 18.56 5.76
CA LEU A 43 1.16 18.98 5.73
C LEU A 43 1.31 20.48 5.47
N ALA A 44 0.51 21.04 4.57
CA ALA A 44 0.50 22.48 4.31
C ALA A 44 0.08 23.26 5.57
N PHE A 45 -0.95 22.78 6.27
CA PHE A 45 -1.41 23.39 7.51
C PHE A 45 -0.33 23.33 8.61
N ILE A 46 0.29 22.17 8.80
CA ILE A 46 1.39 22.02 9.78
C ILE A 46 2.56 22.94 9.42
N GLY A 47 2.95 23.00 8.16
CA GLY A 47 4.00 23.89 7.67
C GLY A 47 3.70 25.36 7.95
N LEU A 48 2.46 25.79 7.69
CA LEU A 48 2.00 27.14 7.98
C LEU A 48 2.06 27.45 9.47
N MET A 49 1.63 26.52 10.32
CA MET A 49 1.72 26.67 11.79
C MET A 49 3.17 26.81 12.27
N ILE A 50 4.07 26.00 11.73
CA ILE A 50 5.51 26.08 12.05
C ILE A 50 6.05 27.47 11.69
N VAL A 51 5.73 27.99 10.50
CA VAL A 51 6.18 29.31 10.04
C VAL A 51 5.60 30.42 10.92
N GLN A 52 4.32 30.38 11.28
CA GLN A 52 3.69 31.37 12.15
C GLN A 52 4.32 31.40 13.54
N VAL A 53 4.58 30.22 14.13
CA VAL A 53 5.25 30.13 15.43
C VAL A 53 6.68 30.64 15.35
N ALA A 54 7.42 30.29 14.30
CA ALA A 54 8.80 30.72 14.11
C ALA A 54 8.93 32.26 13.90
N ALA A 55 7.98 32.86 13.19
CA ALA A 55 7.93 34.30 12.93
C ALA A 55 7.42 35.11 14.14
N GLY A 56 6.73 34.46 15.06
CA GLY A 56 6.16 35.09 16.26
C GLY A 56 7.13 35.24 17.44
N PRO A 57 6.68 35.87 18.51
CA PRO A 57 7.51 36.07 19.73
C PRO A 57 7.92 34.73 20.37
N THR A 58 7.05 33.71 20.27
CA THR A 58 7.32 32.35 20.78
C THR A 58 8.54 31.72 20.11
N GLY A 59 8.75 31.95 18.80
CA GLY A 59 9.88 31.39 18.07
C GLY A 59 11.25 31.85 18.62
N LYS A 60 11.31 33.05 19.20
CA LYS A 60 12.53 33.57 19.81
C LYS A 60 12.88 32.92 21.15
N THR A 61 11.91 32.33 21.83
CA THR A 61 12.07 31.67 23.13
C THR A 61 12.28 30.16 23.04
N VAL A 62 12.05 29.57 21.86
CA VAL A 62 12.24 28.13 21.63
C VAL A 62 13.74 27.80 21.55
N SER A 63 14.17 26.79 22.30
CA SER A 63 15.56 26.34 22.21
C SER A 63 15.89 25.79 20.83
N PRO A 64 17.12 25.98 20.32
CA PRO A 64 17.52 25.46 19.01
C PRO A 64 17.36 23.96 18.85
N MET A 65 17.50 23.20 19.94
CA MET A 65 17.33 21.75 19.94
C MET A 65 15.88 21.36 19.68
N VAL A 66 14.90 22.03 20.30
CA VAL A 66 13.46 21.79 20.09
C VAL A 66 13.06 22.21 18.68
N ALA A 67 13.50 23.37 18.22
CA ALA A 67 13.25 23.85 16.88
C ALA A 67 13.79 22.87 15.81
N GLY A 68 15.02 22.38 16.01
CA GLY A 68 15.65 21.39 15.14
C GLY A 68 14.87 20.05 15.11
N SER A 69 14.40 19.61 16.27
CA SER A 69 13.58 18.38 16.35
C SER A 69 12.25 18.50 15.59
N ILE A 70 11.56 19.63 15.74
CA ILE A 70 10.30 19.90 15.02
C ILE A 70 10.53 19.91 13.50
N LEU A 71 11.59 20.62 13.07
CA LEU A 71 11.93 20.69 11.65
C LEU A 71 12.30 19.30 11.09
N PHE A 72 13.07 18.52 11.82
CA PHE A 72 13.44 17.17 11.44
C PHE A 72 12.21 16.27 11.29
N CYS A 73 11.28 16.30 12.26
CA CYS A 73 10.01 15.55 12.17
C CYS A 73 9.17 15.99 10.97
N PHE A 74 9.09 17.28 10.69
CA PHE A 74 8.36 17.81 9.55
C PHE A 74 8.95 17.36 8.22
N VAL A 75 10.28 17.42 8.08
CA VAL A 75 10.98 16.89 6.89
C VAL A 75 10.74 15.39 6.72
N ALA A 76 10.78 14.61 7.79
CA ALA A 76 10.46 13.19 7.75
C ALA A 76 9.02 12.92 7.24
N LEU A 77 8.05 13.72 7.69
CA LEU A 77 6.66 13.65 7.20
C LEU A 77 6.55 14.00 5.71
N LEU A 78 7.29 15.00 5.23
CA LEU A 78 7.35 15.35 3.80
C LEU A 78 7.91 14.19 2.97
N VAL A 79 8.96 13.54 3.43
CA VAL A 79 9.55 12.37 2.77
C VAL A 79 8.54 11.22 2.71
N LEU A 80 7.85 10.91 3.82
CA LEU A 80 6.81 9.87 3.85
C LEU A 80 5.66 10.20 2.89
N ALA A 81 5.20 11.45 2.87
CA ALA A 81 4.16 11.89 1.95
C ALA A 81 4.60 11.76 0.48
N ARG A 82 5.85 12.10 0.16
CA ARG A 82 6.42 11.88 -1.19
C ARG A 82 6.30 10.43 -1.60
N TYR A 83 6.74 9.48 -0.75
CA TYR A 83 6.62 8.06 -1.06
C TYR A 83 5.16 7.61 -1.22
N MET A 84 4.25 8.13 -0.40
CA MET A 84 2.82 7.85 -0.54
C MET A 84 2.25 8.35 -1.87
N LEU A 85 2.67 9.54 -2.33
CA LEU A 85 2.21 10.14 -3.58
C LEU A 85 2.65 9.34 -4.81
N ILE A 86 3.89 8.82 -4.81
CA ILE A 86 4.47 8.08 -5.94
C ILE A 86 4.25 6.56 -5.87
N SER A 87 3.64 6.06 -4.79
CA SER A 87 3.42 4.62 -4.60
C SER A 87 2.44 4.07 -5.63
N GLU A 88 2.88 3.03 -6.33
CA GLU A 88 2.11 2.28 -7.32
C GLU A 88 2.05 0.80 -6.96
N THR A 89 0.92 0.18 -7.28
CA THR A 89 0.75 -1.27 -7.27
C THR A 89 0.62 -1.77 -8.70
N ARG A 90 1.35 -2.82 -9.02
CA ARG A 90 1.34 -3.46 -10.35
C ARG A 90 1.04 -4.94 -10.21
N ILE A 91 0.13 -5.41 -11.05
CA ILE A 91 -0.16 -6.85 -11.22
C ILE A 91 0.43 -7.25 -12.56
N THR A 92 1.33 -8.23 -12.54
CA THR A 92 2.03 -8.73 -13.71
C THR A 92 1.82 -10.23 -13.88
N HIS A 93 2.24 -10.81 -15.00
CA HIS A 93 2.22 -12.27 -15.19
C HIS A 93 3.12 -13.03 -14.20
N LYS A 94 4.12 -12.35 -13.63
CA LYS A 94 5.05 -12.95 -12.65
C LYS A 94 4.54 -12.88 -11.22
N GLY A 95 3.73 -11.88 -10.89
CA GLY A 95 3.25 -11.67 -9.53
C GLY A 95 2.71 -10.27 -9.30
N ILE A 96 2.62 -9.88 -8.04
CA ILE A 96 2.15 -8.58 -7.59
C ILE A 96 3.34 -7.80 -7.04
N GLU A 97 3.49 -6.57 -7.49
CA GLU A 97 4.54 -5.65 -7.06
C GLU A 97 3.92 -4.37 -6.51
N GLN A 98 4.53 -3.81 -5.48
CA GLN A 98 4.18 -2.49 -4.97
C GLN A 98 5.44 -1.71 -4.63
N THR A 99 5.52 -0.50 -5.18
CA THR A 99 6.57 0.46 -4.83
C THR A 99 6.09 1.35 -3.68
N TRP A 100 6.87 1.39 -2.61
CA TRP A 100 6.72 2.34 -1.51
C TRP A 100 8.12 2.69 -1.01
N ILE A 101 8.33 2.90 0.29
CA ILE A 101 9.68 3.07 0.87
C ILE A 101 10.57 1.87 0.53
N THR A 102 10.01 0.67 0.64
CA THR A 102 10.63 -0.58 0.19
C THR A 102 9.77 -1.22 -0.90
N ARG A 103 10.41 -1.75 -1.94
CA ARG A 103 9.73 -2.54 -2.96
C ARG A 103 9.22 -3.83 -2.34
N ARG A 104 7.95 -4.11 -2.51
CA ARG A 104 7.32 -5.36 -2.12
C ARG A 104 6.95 -6.11 -3.38
N GLU A 105 7.31 -7.37 -3.44
CA GLU A 105 6.95 -8.23 -4.56
C GLU A 105 6.61 -9.62 -4.05
N ILE A 106 5.72 -10.29 -4.73
CA ILE A 106 5.36 -11.69 -4.47
C ILE A 106 5.06 -12.36 -5.80
N ALA A 107 5.66 -13.53 -6.03
CA ALA A 107 5.35 -14.36 -7.17
C ALA A 107 4.02 -15.11 -6.94
N TRP A 108 3.29 -15.41 -8.01
CA TRP A 108 2.03 -16.15 -7.92
C TRP A 108 2.20 -17.53 -7.27
N GLU A 109 3.34 -18.15 -7.49
CA GLU A 109 3.68 -19.48 -6.96
C GLU A 109 3.89 -19.48 -5.44
N ASP A 110 4.30 -18.34 -4.88
CA ASP A 110 4.54 -18.19 -3.44
C ASP A 110 3.25 -17.92 -2.66
N ILE A 111 2.15 -17.56 -3.34
CA ILE A 111 0.88 -17.24 -2.69
C ILE A 111 0.14 -18.54 -2.36
N GLN A 112 0.05 -18.87 -1.08
CA GLN A 112 -0.75 -19.99 -0.61
C GLN A 112 -2.20 -19.60 -0.34
N PHE A 113 -2.40 -18.38 0.14
CA PHE A 113 -3.70 -17.87 0.51
C PHE A 113 -3.71 -16.35 0.40
N ALA A 114 -4.80 -15.79 -0.13
CA ALA A 114 -4.99 -14.36 -0.21
C ALA A 114 -6.33 -13.94 0.41
N LYS A 115 -6.31 -12.83 1.16
CA LYS A 115 -7.49 -12.24 1.78
C LYS A 115 -7.65 -10.79 1.37
N PHE A 116 -8.83 -10.47 0.86
CA PHE A 116 -9.19 -9.09 0.56
C PHE A 116 -9.81 -8.43 1.80
N ILE A 117 -9.30 -7.26 2.19
CA ILE A 117 -9.77 -6.50 3.34
C ILE A 117 -10.23 -5.13 2.85
N PRO A 118 -11.55 -4.88 2.80
CA PRO A 118 -12.11 -3.60 2.37
C PRO A 118 -12.07 -2.59 3.52
N LEU A 119 -10.96 -1.86 3.67
CA LEU A 119 -10.87 -0.75 4.61
C LEU A 119 -11.37 0.55 3.97
N VAL A 120 -11.88 1.48 4.77
CA VAL A 120 -12.38 2.78 4.31
C VAL A 120 -11.27 3.60 3.65
N ALA A 121 -10.10 3.64 4.27
CA ALA A 121 -8.97 4.45 3.80
C ALA A 121 -8.24 3.83 2.60
N SER A 122 -8.10 2.50 2.56
CA SER A 122 -7.50 1.77 1.43
C SER A 122 -7.95 0.33 1.45
N LYS A 123 -8.26 -0.21 0.28
CA LYS A 123 -8.54 -1.64 0.15
C LYS A 123 -7.23 -2.40 0.06
N ARG A 124 -7.12 -3.50 0.79
CA ARG A 124 -5.87 -4.25 0.93
C ARG A 124 -6.04 -5.70 0.51
N LEU A 125 -5.02 -6.22 -0.15
CA LEU A 125 -4.85 -7.64 -0.38
C LEU A 125 -3.73 -8.14 0.53
N VAL A 126 -4.04 -9.08 1.39
CA VAL A 126 -3.07 -9.74 2.27
C VAL A 126 -2.75 -11.09 1.67
N CYS A 127 -1.53 -11.28 1.21
CA CYS A 127 -1.04 -12.53 0.64
C CYS A 127 -0.21 -13.25 1.70
N PHE A 128 -0.58 -14.49 1.99
CA PHE A 128 0.15 -15.35 2.90
C PHE A 128 1.04 -16.29 2.10
N THR A 129 2.32 -16.31 2.46
CA THR A 129 3.32 -17.22 1.91
C THR A 129 3.63 -18.30 2.92
N GLY A 130 4.03 -19.50 2.46
CA GLY A 130 4.35 -20.61 3.37
C GLY A 130 5.58 -20.41 4.23
N LYS A 131 6.41 -19.42 3.93
CA LYS A 131 7.75 -19.26 4.52
C LYS A 131 7.98 -17.93 5.24
N GLY A 132 6.95 -17.11 5.46
CA GLY A 132 7.23 -15.79 5.99
C GLY A 132 6.05 -15.00 6.50
N ARG A 133 6.30 -13.72 6.73
CA ARG A 133 5.27 -12.75 7.13
C ARG A 133 4.32 -12.48 5.96
N PRO A 134 3.04 -12.26 6.21
CA PRO A 134 2.10 -11.90 5.16
C PRO A 134 2.53 -10.60 4.47
N VAL A 135 2.44 -10.58 3.15
CA VAL A 135 2.71 -9.40 2.34
C VAL A 135 1.39 -8.68 2.07
N VAL A 136 1.36 -7.39 2.38
CA VAL A 136 0.16 -6.56 2.24
C VAL A 136 0.33 -5.59 1.08
N PHE A 137 -0.58 -5.65 0.12
CA PHE A 137 -0.68 -4.74 -1.01
C PHE A 137 -1.89 -3.81 -0.87
N GLN A 138 -1.80 -2.62 -1.44
CA GLN A 138 -2.85 -1.61 -1.36
C GLN A 138 -3.38 -1.29 -2.76
N ALA A 139 -4.68 -1.07 -2.85
CA ALA A 139 -5.37 -0.69 -4.08
C ALA A 139 -6.09 0.65 -3.91
N GLY A 140 -5.56 1.68 -4.55
CA GLY A 140 -6.16 3.02 -4.58
C GLY A 140 -7.11 3.24 -5.75
N THR A 141 -7.00 2.45 -6.84
CA THR A 141 -7.88 2.51 -8.00
C THR A 141 -8.95 1.42 -7.96
N ARG A 142 -10.11 1.70 -8.56
CA ARG A 142 -11.23 0.74 -8.62
C ARG A 142 -10.84 -0.55 -9.36
N GLU A 143 -10.08 -0.43 -10.43
CA GLU A 143 -9.60 -1.56 -11.23
C GLU A 143 -8.73 -2.52 -10.40
N LEU A 144 -7.75 -1.99 -9.66
CA LEU A 144 -6.96 -2.78 -8.73
C LEU A 144 -7.80 -3.41 -7.62
N GLN A 145 -8.83 -2.71 -7.13
CA GLN A 145 -9.71 -3.24 -6.09
C GLN A 145 -10.51 -4.44 -6.58
N VAL A 146 -11.02 -4.38 -7.81
CA VAL A 146 -11.72 -5.49 -8.46
C VAL A 146 -10.76 -6.67 -8.69
N ALA A 147 -9.55 -6.38 -9.19
CA ALA A 147 -8.53 -7.40 -9.39
C ALA A 147 -8.15 -8.09 -8.05
N PHE A 148 -7.97 -7.33 -6.99
CA PHE A 148 -7.68 -7.89 -5.65
C PHE A 148 -8.81 -8.75 -5.10
N ALA A 149 -10.07 -8.37 -5.32
CA ALA A 149 -11.21 -9.18 -4.94
C ALA A 149 -11.23 -10.51 -5.70
N ARG A 150 -10.94 -10.51 -7.00
CA ARG A 150 -10.86 -11.71 -7.84
C ARG A 150 -9.70 -12.62 -7.42
N ILE A 151 -8.51 -12.06 -7.17
CA ILE A 151 -7.36 -12.79 -6.65
C ILE A 151 -7.71 -13.48 -5.32
N ALA A 152 -8.36 -12.76 -4.41
CA ALA A 152 -8.76 -13.30 -3.12
C ALA A 152 -9.82 -14.43 -3.24
N LEU A 153 -10.65 -14.42 -4.28
CA LEU A 153 -11.61 -15.51 -4.54
C LEU A 153 -10.91 -16.79 -5.02
N VAL A 154 -9.94 -16.65 -5.95
CA VAL A 154 -9.19 -17.78 -6.50
C VAL A 154 -8.25 -18.38 -5.44
N TYR A 155 -7.54 -17.52 -4.70
CA TYR A 155 -6.63 -17.94 -3.64
C TYR A 155 -7.31 -18.06 -2.26
N ARG A 156 -8.62 -18.27 -2.23
CA ARG A 156 -9.38 -18.44 -1.00
C ARG A 156 -9.01 -19.78 -0.35
N ARG A 157 -8.83 -19.77 0.99
CA ARG A 157 -8.68 -21.00 1.75
C ARG A 157 -9.94 -21.86 1.59
N ARG A 158 -9.84 -22.97 0.86
CA ARG A 158 -10.90 -23.97 0.81
C ARG A 158 -10.88 -24.71 2.15
N LYS A 159 -12.02 -24.70 2.86
CA LYS A 159 -12.21 -25.46 4.11
C LYS A 159 -12.35 -26.95 3.80
#